data_74b6acb62533a423f2c7b1b509d90787
#
_entry.id   74b6acb62533a423f2c7b1b509d90787
#
_cell.length_a   1.000
_cell.length_b   1.000
_cell.length_c   1.000
_cell.angle_alpha   90.00
_cell.angle_beta   90.00
_cell.angle_gamma   90.00
#
_symmetry.space_group_name_H-M   'P 1'
#
loop_
_entity.id
_entity.type
_entity.pdbx_description
1 polymer ?
#
loop_
_entity_poly.entity_id
_entity_poly.type
_entity_poly.pdbx_seq_one_letter_code
_entity_poly.pdbx_strand_id
1 'polypeptide(L)'
;KEEALEKEPLLPETILNGAGYYAEYRTDDARLTIEVLKTALDYDAKMINYTEATEFIYEENRVIGANVKDSISGDEFAIKAKYVVNACGPWVDELRQINNSKIGKRLHLTKGVHLVVAHEKLPVKQSVYFDVPDGRMMFAIPRGKVTYFGTTDTNYQKDKNTVETNLVDATYLISAVNNMFPDINISLDDVQSSWAGLRPLIYEEGKSASELSRKDEIFVSETELISIAGGKLTGYRKMAERIVDLVAKKYNRRFDKEFEDIKTKEIVLSGGAFKNSSEVKSYTDAIQNRIAEVDFTRIDAEYLVHNYGKQTDIILQKFDDIMHDNMQEKMIKAEVWFAINYEMATNPTDFFMRRTGRLFFNSESVHQFKNFVLSEFKTAFSWDIKTTENHQKELKHYIKMATTFE
;
A
#
# COMPACT_ATOMS: atom_id res chain seq x y z
N LYS A 1 8.34 -34.31 2.68
CA LYS A 1 6.97 -34.30 3.23
C LYS A 1 7.01 -34.08 4.73
N GLU A 2 7.72 -34.93 5.49
CA GLU A 2 7.77 -34.89 6.97
C GLU A 2 8.28 -33.50 7.45
N GLU A 3 9.36 -32.99 6.87
CA GLU A 3 9.91 -31.66 7.21
C GLU A 3 8.91 -30.53 6.90
N ALA A 4 8.14 -30.65 5.81
CA ALA A 4 7.11 -29.67 5.48
C ALA A 4 5.98 -29.63 6.52
N LEU A 5 5.54 -30.81 6.98
CA LEU A 5 4.52 -30.94 8.03
C LEU A 5 5.03 -30.49 9.41
N GLU A 6 6.31 -30.68 9.70
CA GLU A 6 6.92 -30.13 10.93
C GLU A 6 6.91 -28.59 10.93
N LYS A 7 7.22 -27.98 9.78
CA LYS A 7 7.25 -26.53 9.61
C LYS A 7 5.85 -25.92 9.55
N GLU A 8 4.92 -26.59 8.88
CA GLU A 8 3.53 -26.16 8.74
C GLU A 8 2.56 -27.33 8.90
N PRO A 9 2.11 -27.60 10.13
CA PRO A 9 1.26 -28.76 10.45
C PRO A 9 -0.13 -28.72 9.84
N LEU A 10 -0.61 -27.56 9.38
CA LEU A 10 -1.92 -27.42 8.75
C LEU A 10 -1.97 -27.94 7.31
N LEU A 11 -0.82 -28.24 6.69
CA LEU A 11 -0.78 -28.78 5.33
C LEU A 11 -1.48 -30.17 5.28
N PRO A 12 -2.27 -30.45 4.23
CA PRO A 12 -3.03 -31.69 4.12
C PRO A 12 -2.12 -32.89 3.85
N GLU A 13 -1.87 -33.69 4.86
CA GLU A 13 -0.94 -34.81 4.78
C GLU A 13 -1.24 -35.82 3.65
N THR A 14 -2.52 -36.03 3.34
CA THR A 14 -2.98 -37.02 2.37
C THR A 14 -2.59 -36.73 0.94
N ILE A 15 -2.53 -35.46 0.57
CA ILE A 15 -2.23 -34.99 -0.81
C ILE A 15 -0.83 -34.36 -0.94
N LEU A 16 -0.17 -34.08 0.20
CA LEU A 16 1.15 -33.45 0.21
C LEU A 16 2.24 -34.44 -0.23
N ASN A 17 2.87 -34.15 -1.35
CA ASN A 17 4.06 -34.88 -1.81
C ASN A 17 5.36 -34.25 -1.31
N GLY A 18 5.40 -32.92 -1.16
CA GLY A 18 6.51 -32.12 -0.67
C GLY A 18 6.21 -30.64 -0.81
N ALA A 19 7.12 -29.81 -0.31
CA ALA A 19 7.02 -28.36 -0.42
C ALA A 19 8.40 -27.74 -0.72
N GLY A 20 8.43 -26.66 -1.50
CA GLY A 20 9.60 -25.81 -1.61
C GLY A 20 9.67 -24.87 -0.40
N TYR A 21 10.81 -24.83 0.28
CA TYR A 21 11.07 -23.92 1.38
C TYR A 21 12.10 -22.88 0.98
N TYR A 22 11.72 -21.61 1.03
CA TYR A 22 12.56 -20.48 0.64
C TYR A 22 12.22 -19.23 1.45
N ALA A 23 13.12 -18.27 1.47
CA ALA A 23 12.91 -16.99 2.12
C ALA A 23 12.44 -15.95 1.09
N GLU A 24 11.42 -15.20 1.45
CA GLU A 24 10.87 -14.09 0.66
C GLU A 24 10.72 -12.85 1.55
N TYR A 25 10.73 -11.67 0.94
CA TYR A 25 10.46 -10.43 1.65
C TYR A 25 8.96 -10.19 1.75
N ARG A 26 8.50 -9.81 2.95
CA ARG A 26 7.15 -9.30 3.16
C ARG A 26 7.20 -7.77 3.17
N THR A 27 6.44 -7.14 2.28
CA THR A 27 6.38 -5.69 2.11
C THR A 27 5.00 -5.18 2.48
N ASP A 28 4.95 -4.08 3.23
CA ASP A 28 3.75 -3.26 3.36
C ASP A 28 3.84 -2.15 2.30
N ASP A 29 2.96 -2.22 1.30
CA ASP A 29 2.99 -1.36 0.10
C ASP A 29 2.82 0.11 0.44
N ALA A 30 1.86 0.41 1.33
CA ALA A 30 1.57 1.77 1.75
C ALA A 30 2.74 2.36 2.55
N ARG A 31 3.29 1.59 3.49
CA ARG A 31 4.45 2.02 4.27
C ARG A 31 5.69 2.21 3.40
N LEU A 32 5.98 1.27 2.49
CA LEU A 32 7.10 1.41 1.56
C LEU A 32 6.97 2.70 0.74
N THR A 33 5.78 2.98 0.21
CA THR A 33 5.54 4.20 -0.57
C THR A 33 5.80 5.45 0.26
N ILE A 34 5.28 5.53 1.48
CA ILE A 34 5.49 6.67 2.38
C ILE A 34 6.97 6.84 2.73
N GLU A 35 7.70 5.77 3.04
CA GLU A 35 9.11 5.87 3.38
C GLU A 35 9.99 6.28 2.17
N VAL A 36 9.62 5.87 0.95
CA VAL A 36 10.27 6.37 -0.27
C VAL A 36 9.99 7.86 -0.48
N LEU A 37 8.75 8.31 -0.29
CA LEU A 37 8.38 9.73 -0.41
C LEU A 37 9.10 10.58 0.65
N LYS A 38 9.13 10.16 1.90
CA LYS A 38 9.85 10.85 2.99
C LYS A 38 11.34 10.94 2.69
N THR A 39 11.94 9.84 2.23
CA THR A 39 13.35 9.83 1.82
C THR A 39 13.60 10.82 0.68
N ALA A 40 12.71 10.90 -0.30
CA ALA A 40 12.86 11.83 -1.41
C ALA A 40 12.81 13.32 -0.98
N LEU A 41 12.08 13.65 0.10
CA LEU A 41 12.09 15.00 0.68
C LEU A 41 13.49 15.40 1.19
N ASP A 42 14.28 14.44 1.71
CA ASP A 42 15.66 14.68 2.15
C ASP A 42 16.61 15.01 0.97
N TYR A 43 16.14 14.78 -0.26
CA TYR A 43 16.83 15.11 -1.51
C TYR A 43 16.13 16.25 -2.29
N ASP A 44 15.47 17.16 -1.59
CA ASP A 44 14.80 18.36 -2.14
C ASP A 44 13.63 18.06 -3.09
N ALA A 45 13.12 16.82 -3.15
CA ALA A 45 11.88 16.54 -3.85
C ALA A 45 10.69 17.24 -3.17
N LYS A 46 9.70 17.62 -3.94
CA LYS A 46 8.46 18.21 -3.43
C LYS A 46 7.32 17.24 -3.64
N MET A 47 6.58 16.96 -2.58
CA MET A 47 5.45 16.03 -2.57
C MET A 47 4.17 16.79 -2.28
N ILE A 48 3.13 16.52 -3.07
CA ILE A 48 1.79 17.07 -2.86
C ILE A 48 0.81 15.92 -3.03
N ASN A 49 0.01 15.65 -2.00
CA ASN A 49 -1.11 14.72 -2.07
C ASN A 49 -2.42 15.46 -2.33
N TYR A 50 -3.50 14.71 -2.57
CA TYR A 50 -4.83 15.26 -2.88
C TYR A 50 -4.83 16.24 -4.05
N THR A 51 -3.89 16.11 -4.98
CA THR A 51 -3.72 17.00 -6.13
C THR A 51 -3.81 16.21 -7.41
N GLU A 52 -4.89 16.40 -8.15
CA GLU A 52 -5.22 15.71 -9.39
C GLU A 52 -4.71 16.48 -10.60
N ALA A 53 -4.00 15.81 -11.51
CA ALA A 53 -3.65 16.37 -12.80
C ALA A 53 -4.85 16.30 -13.76
N THR A 54 -5.37 17.45 -14.16
CA THR A 54 -6.60 17.57 -14.98
C THR A 54 -6.32 17.76 -16.46
N GLU A 55 -5.26 18.49 -16.81
CA GLU A 55 -4.87 18.80 -18.18
C GLU A 55 -3.37 18.95 -18.31
N PHE A 56 -2.82 18.77 -19.52
CA PHE A 56 -1.42 19.10 -19.79
C PHE A 56 -1.26 20.50 -20.36
N ILE A 57 -0.14 21.16 -20.02
CA ILE A 57 0.26 22.45 -20.55
C ILE A 57 1.25 22.19 -21.69
N TYR A 58 1.01 22.83 -22.83
CA TYR A 58 1.83 22.65 -24.04
C TYR A 58 2.53 23.94 -24.45
N GLU A 59 3.75 23.78 -24.98
CA GLU A 59 4.52 24.81 -25.67
C GLU A 59 5.22 24.16 -26.85
N GLU A 60 5.06 24.70 -28.05
CA GLU A 60 5.66 24.15 -29.28
C GLU A 60 5.40 22.63 -29.45
N ASN A 61 4.18 22.21 -29.27
CA ASN A 61 3.74 20.79 -29.30
C ASN A 61 4.40 19.87 -28.27
N ARG A 62 4.95 20.41 -27.17
CA ARG A 62 5.54 19.64 -26.07
C ARG A 62 4.80 19.87 -24.79
N VAL A 63 4.67 18.81 -24.00
CA VAL A 63 4.19 18.91 -22.62
C VAL A 63 5.27 19.58 -21.77
N ILE A 64 4.92 20.72 -21.18
CA ILE A 64 5.78 21.52 -20.30
C ILE A 64 5.22 21.65 -18.89
N GLY A 65 4.18 20.90 -18.54
CA GLY A 65 3.55 20.94 -17.23
C GLY A 65 2.17 20.36 -17.24
N ALA A 66 1.46 20.53 -16.13
CA ALA A 66 0.06 20.16 -15.97
C ALA A 66 -0.71 21.20 -15.17
N ASN A 67 -1.99 21.40 -15.51
CA ASN A 67 -2.96 22.02 -14.62
C ASN A 67 -3.40 20.97 -13.61
N VAL A 68 -3.46 21.36 -12.36
CA VAL A 68 -3.79 20.47 -11.25
C VAL A 68 -4.88 21.08 -10.38
N LYS A 69 -5.64 20.23 -9.73
CA LYS A 69 -6.70 20.61 -8.81
C LYS A 69 -6.45 20.00 -7.44
N ASP A 70 -6.43 20.83 -6.42
CA ASP A 70 -6.45 20.39 -5.02
C ASP A 70 -7.86 19.87 -4.68
N SER A 71 -7.97 18.59 -4.35
CA SER A 71 -9.23 17.94 -4.03
C SER A 71 -9.78 18.34 -2.65
N ILE A 72 -8.97 19.00 -1.80
CA ILE A 72 -9.38 19.46 -0.47
C ILE A 72 -9.95 20.88 -0.56
N SER A 73 -9.19 21.83 -1.12
CA SER A 73 -9.60 23.24 -1.24
C SER A 73 -10.48 23.51 -2.47
N GLY A 74 -10.32 22.70 -3.52
CA GLY A 74 -10.91 22.93 -4.84
C GLY A 74 -10.11 23.89 -5.71
N ASP A 75 -8.98 24.40 -5.24
CA ASP A 75 -8.13 25.34 -5.96
C ASP A 75 -7.49 24.68 -7.18
N GLU A 76 -7.38 25.43 -8.26
CA GLU A 76 -6.71 25.01 -9.49
C GLU A 76 -5.46 25.85 -9.72
N PHE A 77 -4.36 25.19 -10.07
CA PHE A 77 -3.10 25.87 -10.37
C PHE A 77 -2.25 25.10 -11.38
N ALA A 78 -1.27 25.78 -11.96
CA ALA A 78 -0.38 25.21 -12.96
C ALA A 78 0.96 24.81 -12.35
N ILE A 79 1.44 23.61 -12.66
CA ILE A 79 2.79 23.14 -12.36
C ILE A 79 3.56 23.04 -13.68
N LYS A 80 4.64 23.81 -13.83
CA LYS A 80 5.53 23.75 -14.98
C LYS A 80 6.76 22.92 -14.72
N ALA A 81 7.21 22.17 -15.73
CA ALA A 81 8.37 21.29 -15.65
C ALA A 81 9.08 21.18 -17.00
N LYS A 82 10.35 20.77 -16.99
CA LYS A 82 11.11 20.48 -18.23
C LYS A 82 10.66 19.16 -18.86
N TYR A 83 10.24 18.19 -18.06
CA TYR A 83 9.67 16.91 -18.46
C TYR A 83 8.54 16.53 -17.50
N VAL A 84 7.53 15.86 -18.02
CA VAL A 84 6.40 15.34 -17.25
C VAL A 84 6.37 13.82 -17.38
N VAL A 85 6.27 13.14 -16.23
CA VAL A 85 6.17 11.69 -16.16
C VAL A 85 4.81 11.31 -15.60
N ASN A 86 4.08 10.49 -16.34
CA ASN A 86 2.83 9.86 -15.93
C ASN A 86 3.12 8.46 -15.38
N ALA A 87 3.07 8.30 -14.06
CA ALA A 87 3.23 7.04 -13.35
C ALA A 87 1.98 6.69 -12.53
N CYS A 88 0.79 7.01 -13.04
CA CYS A 88 -0.48 6.99 -12.32
C CYS A 88 -1.10 5.58 -12.18
N GLY A 89 -0.33 4.49 -12.33
CA GLY A 89 -0.82 3.13 -12.13
C GLY A 89 -2.05 2.81 -12.97
N PRO A 90 -3.20 2.41 -12.38
CA PRO A 90 -4.41 2.08 -13.12
C PRO A 90 -4.99 3.22 -13.98
N TRP A 91 -4.65 4.47 -13.68
CA TRP A 91 -5.12 5.66 -14.41
C TRP A 91 -4.16 6.15 -15.51
N VAL A 92 -3.02 5.49 -15.73
CA VAL A 92 -2.03 5.91 -16.75
C VAL A 92 -2.67 6.11 -18.12
N ASP A 93 -3.57 5.23 -18.55
CA ASP A 93 -4.22 5.31 -19.86
C ASP A 93 -5.20 6.49 -19.98
N GLU A 94 -5.76 6.99 -18.88
CA GLU A 94 -6.59 8.19 -18.88
C GLU A 94 -5.75 9.42 -19.21
N LEU A 95 -4.60 9.58 -18.56
CA LEU A 95 -3.68 10.67 -18.86
C LEU A 95 -3.08 10.54 -20.27
N ARG A 96 -2.78 9.34 -20.76
CA ARG A 96 -2.40 9.12 -22.15
C ARG A 96 -3.51 9.51 -23.13
N GLN A 97 -4.77 9.31 -22.75
CA GLN A 97 -5.94 9.73 -23.56
C GLN A 97 -6.10 11.26 -23.57
N ILE A 98 -5.95 11.93 -22.43
CA ILE A 98 -5.93 13.40 -22.33
C ILE A 98 -4.82 13.98 -23.22
N ASN A 99 -3.66 13.33 -23.32
CA ASN A 99 -2.54 13.72 -24.18
C ASN A 99 -2.70 13.26 -25.65
N ASN A 100 -3.81 12.63 -26.04
CA ASN A 100 -4.02 12.02 -27.37
C ASN A 100 -2.93 10.99 -27.76
N SER A 101 -2.28 10.34 -26.80
CA SER A 101 -1.17 9.42 -27.03
C SER A 101 -1.47 7.97 -26.65
N LYS A 102 -2.74 7.62 -26.40
CA LYS A 102 -3.17 6.24 -26.16
C LYS A 102 -3.29 5.46 -27.47
N ILE A 103 -2.16 5.07 -28.03
CA ILE A 103 -2.07 4.33 -29.29
C ILE A 103 -1.41 2.96 -29.01
N GLY A 104 -1.90 1.88 -29.64
CA GLY A 104 -1.33 0.54 -29.55
C GLY A 104 -1.58 -0.13 -28.19
N LYS A 105 -0.51 -0.45 -27.45
CA LYS A 105 -0.60 -1.12 -26.15
C LYS A 105 -1.39 -0.29 -25.14
N ARG A 106 -2.22 -0.97 -24.39
CA ARG A 106 -3.11 -0.38 -23.38
C ARG A 106 -3.13 -1.21 -22.11
N LEU A 107 -3.68 -0.66 -21.04
CA LEU A 107 -3.88 -1.40 -19.81
C LEU A 107 -5.05 -2.39 -19.91
N HIS A 108 -4.86 -3.53 -19.29
CA HIS A 108 -5.90 -4.49 -18.92
C HIS A 108 -5.93 -4.58 -17.40
N LEU A 109 -7.05 -4.17 -16.79
CA LEU A 109 -7.14 -4.15 -15.34
C LEU A 109 -7.72 -5.46 -14.83
N THR A 110 -7.07 -6.03 -13.81
CA THR A 110 -7.63 -7.15 -13.04
C THR A 110 -7.74 -6.78 -11.58
N LYS A 111 -8.79 -7.30 -10.92
CA LYS A 111 -9.03 -7.13 -9.50
C LYS A 111 -8.43 -8.29 -8.71
N GLY A 112 -7.65 -7.96 -7.70
CA GLY A 112 -7.15 -8.90 -6.69
C GLY A 112 -7.73 -8.56 -5.32
N VAL A 113 -8.20 -9.58 -4.61
CA VAL A 113 -8.86 -9.45 -3.31
C VAL A 113 -8.11 -10.25 -2.25
N HIS A 114 -8.10 -9.71 -1.03
CA HIS A 114 -7.60 -10.42 0.16
C HIS A 114 -8.64 -10.32 1.27
N LEU A 115 -8.75 -11.40 2.03
CA LEU A 115 -9.55 -11.47 3.25
C LEU A 115 -8.64 -11.62 4.46
N VAL A 116 -9.09 -11.09 5.59
CA VAL A 116 -8.38 -11.10 6.87
C VAL A 116 -9.26 -11.77 7.93
N VAL A 117 -8.67 -12.71 8.65
CA VAL A 117 -9.31 -13.40 9.78
C VAL A 117 -8.42 -13.33 11.02
N ALA A 118 -8.98 -13.57 12.20
CA ALA A 118 -8.17 -13.76 13.39
C ALA A 118 -7.14 -14.88 13.16
N HIS A 119 -5.91 -14.71 13.64
CA HIS A 119 -4.86 -15.71 13.47
C HIS A 119 -5.24 -17.09 14.03
N GLU A 120 -5.99 -17.11 15.12
CA GLU A 120 -6.55 -18.36 15.73
C GLU A 120 -7.50 -19.13 14.80
N LYS A 121 -8.13 -18.47 13.84
CA LYS A 121 -9.00 -19.10 12.84
C LYS A 121 -8.21 -19.75 11.69
N LEU A 122 -7.04 -19.22 11.38
CA LEU A 122 -6.10 -19.76 10.39
C LEU A 122 -4.67 -19.64 10.94
N PRO A 123 -4.28 -20.52 11.89
CA PRO A 123 -3.02 -20.40 12.63
C PRO A 123 -1.81 -20.97 11.87
N VAL A 124 -1.63 -20.55 10.62
CA VAL A 124 -0.44 -20.89 9.83
C VAL A 124 0.82 -20.34 10.51
N LYS A 125 1.83 -21.20 10.65
CA LYS A 125 3.10 -20.82 11.29
C LYS A 125 3.98 -19.95 10.39
N GLN A 126 3.80 -20.07 9.09
CA GLN A 126 4.60 -19.39 8.06
C GLN A 126 3.68 -18.93 6.93
N SER A 127 4.22 -18.10 6.05
CA SER A 127 3.53 -17.81 4.79
C SER A 127 3.48 -19.05 3.93
N VAL A 128 2.28 -19.44 3.51
CA VAL A 128 2.05 -20.60 2.64
C VAL A 128 1.59 -20.10 1.27
N TYR A 129 2.23 -20.61 0.20
CA TYR A 129 1.86 -20.37 -1.18
C TYR A 129 1.42 -21.68 -1.81
N PHE A 130 0.20 -21.76 -2.30
CA PHE A 130 -0.41 -23.00 -2.76
C PHE A 130 -1.28 -22.77 -4.00
N ASP A 131 -1.42 -23.81 -4.80
CA ASP A 131 -2.31 -23.84 -5.96
C ASP A 131 -3.74 -24.22 -5.55
N VAL A 132 -4.69 -23.79 -6.35
CA VAL A 132 -6.11 -24.13 -6.24
C VAL A 132 -6.57 -24.86 -7.51
N PRO A 133 -7.68 -25.62 -7.45
CA PRO A 133 -8.10 -26.52 -8.55
C PRO A 133 -8.27 -25.84 -9.92
N ASP A 134 -8.52 -24.55 -9.96
CA ASP A 134 -8.63 -23.77 -11.21
C ASP A 134 -7.30 -23.27 -11.77
N GLY A 135 -6.16 -23.69 -11.17
CA GLY A 135 -4.79 -23.37 -11.62
C GLY A 135 -4.27 -22.03 -11.13
N ARG A 136 -5.03 -21.30 -10.33
CA ARG A 136 -4.54 -20.06 -9.69
C ARG A 136 -3.71 -20.39 -8.45
N MET A 137 -2.92 -19.42 -8.03
CA MET A 137 -2.11 -19.51 -6.82
C MET A 137 -2.66 -18.60 -5.74
N MET A 138 -2.62 -19.08 -4.51
CA MET A 138 -3.06 -18.33 -3.33
C MET A 138 -1.98 -18.25 -2.26
N PHE A 139 -2.11 -17.27 -1.40
CA PHE A 139 -1.30 -17.10 -0.19
C PHE A 139 -2.17 -17.16 1.06
N ALA A 140 -1.60 -17.72 2.13
CA ALA A 140 -2.03 -17.48 3.51
C ALA A 140 -0.82 -16.96 4.28
N ILE A 141 -0.94 -15.77 4.87
CA ILE A 141 0.20 -15.03 5.46
C ILE A 141 -0.16 -14.56 6.87
N PRO A 142 0.56 -15.01 7.91
CA PRO A 142 0.36 -14.54 9.28
C PRO A 142 0.92 -13.11 9.45
N ARG A 143 0.18 -12.23 10.16
CA ARG A 143 0.60 -10.86 10.47
C ARG A 143 0.10 -10.45 11.86
N GLY A 144 0.93 -10.59 12.87
CA GLY A 144 0.56 -10.26 14.25
C GLY A 144 -0.63 -11.10 14.73
N LYS A 145 -1.76 -10.44 15.05
CA LYS A 145 -2.97 -11.09 15.55
C LYS A 145 -3.89 -11.64 14.45
N VAL A 146 -3.54 -11.46 13.19
CA VAL A 146 -4.38 -11.88 12.05
C VAL A 146 -3.62 -12.74 11.07
N THR A 147 -4.36 -13.46 10.24
CA THR A 147 -3.87 -14.11 9.01
C THR A 147 -4.69 -13.55 7.85
N TYR A 148 -4.02 -13.12 6.78
CA TYR A 148 -4.69 -12.72 5.56
C TYR A 148 -4.39 -13.69 4.44
N PHE A 149 -5.35 -13.85 3.52
CA PHE A 149 -5.23 -14.76 2.41
C PHE A 149 -5.86 -14.19 1.14
N GLY A 150 -5.37 -14.64 0.02
CA GLY A 150 -5.73 -14.20 -1.33
C GLY A 150 -4.83 -14.89 -2.35
N THR A 151 -5.05 -14.72 -3.65
CA THR A 151 -5.77 -13.60 -4.21
C THR A 151 -6.66 -14.04 -5.38
N THR A 152 -7.63 -13.22 -5.72
CA THR A 152 -8.36 -13.34 -7.00
C THR A 152 -7.55 -12.73 -8.14
N ASP A 153 -7.96 -13.00 -9.38
CA ASP A 153 -7.44 -12.35 -10.59
C ASP A 153 -8.57 -12.28 -11.61
N THR A 154 -9.47 -11.31 -11.42
CA THR A 154 -10.70 -11.16 -12.20
C THR A 154 -10.65 -9.90 -13.05
N ASN A 155 -11.09 -9.98 -14.32
CA ASN A 155 -11.17 -8.82 -15.20
C ASN A 155 -12.01 -7.71 -14.57
N TYR A 156 -11.54 -6.46 -14.67
CA TYR A 156 -12.19 -5.31 -14.04
C TYR A 156 -12.43 -4.18 -15.05
N GLN A 157 -13.69 -3.74 -15.14
CA GLN A 157 -14.12 -2.69 -16.06
C GLN A 157 -15.03 -1.63 -15.38
N LYS A 158 -15.14 -1.70 -14.03
CA LYS A 158 -15.93 -0.75 -13.24
C LYS A 158 -15.11 0.48 -12.87
N ASP A 159 -15.69 1.34 -12.01
CA ASP A 159 -15.00 2.51 -11.48
C ASP A 159 -13.71 2.12 -10.75
N LYS A 160 -12.61 2.74 -11.14
CA LYS A 160 -11.28 2.50 -10.56
C LYS A 160 -11.10 3.14 -9.17
N ASN A 161 -11.93 4.12 -8.85
CA ASN A 161 -11.85 4.85 -7.58
C ASN A 161 -12.54 4.09 -6.45
N THR A 162 -13.46 3.16 -6.80
CA THR A 162 -14.21 2.36 -5.83
C THR A 162 -14.08 0.87 -6.18
N VAL A 163 -13.02 0.26 -5.65
CA VAL A 163 -12.74 -1.16 -5.89
C VAL A 163 -13.04 -1.95 -4.61
N GLU A 164 -14.09 -2.76 -4.67
CA GLU A 164 -14.64 -3.45 -3.50
C GLU A 164 -14.51 -4.96 -3.63
N THR A 165 -14.42 -5.63 -2.47
CA THR A 165 -14.61 -7.07 -2.34
C THR A 165 -16.12 -7.37 -2.38
N ASN A 166 -16.55 -8.26 -3.26
CA ASN A 166 -17.93 -8.71 -3.29
C ASN A 166 -18.08 -10.13 -2.72
N LEU A 167 -19.32 -10.58 -2.56
CA LEU A 167 -19.64 -11.89 -2.01
C LEU A 167 -19.01 -13.05 -2.82
N VAL A 168 -18.96 -12.91 -4.16
CA VAL A 168 -18.36 -13.95 -5.03
C VAL A 168 -16.86 -14.08 -4.77
N ASP A 169 -16.15 -12.95 -4.66
CA ASP A 169 -14.73 -12.95 -4.31
C ASP A 169 -14.49 -13.60 -2.94
N ALA A 170 -15.26 -13.19 -1.93
CA ALA A 170 -15.11 -13.68 -0.57
C ALA A 170 -15.39 -15.18 -0.47
N THR A 171 -16.49 -15.65 -1.06
CA THR A 171 -16.86 -17.07 -1.06
C THR A 171 -15.80 -17.92 -1.78
N TYR A 172 -15.30 -17.44 -2.91
CA TYR A 172 -14.21 -18.13 -3.63
C TYR A 172 -12.96 -18.30 -2.75
N LEU A 173 -12.49 -17.23 -2.11
CA LEU A 173 -11.29 -17.27 -1.29
C LEU A 173 -11.46 -18.16 -0.05
N ILE A 174 -12.62 -18.08 0.62
CA ILE A 174 -12.96 -18.95 1.77
C ILE A 174 -12.97 -20.42 1.35
N SER A 175 -13.65 -20.74 0.24
CA SER A 175 -13.70 -22.12 -0.27
C SER A 175 -12.30 -22.66 -0.59
N ALA A 176 -11.45 -21.84 -1.20
CA ALA A 176 -10.10 -22.23 -1.55
C ALA A 176 -9.23 -22.52 -0.31
N VAL A 177 -9.33 -21.69 0.73
CA VAL A 177 -8.59 -21.89 2.00
C VAL A 177 -9.11 -23.11 2.74
N ASN A 178 -10.42 -23.29 2.86
CA ASN A 178 -11.01 -24.47 3.53
C ASN A 178 -10.68 -25.77 2.79
N ASN A 179 -10.55 -25.76 1.47
CA ASN A 179 -10.11 -26.91 0.70
C ASN A 179 -8.62 -27.23 0.93
N MET A 180 -7.78 -26.21 1.04
CA MET A 180 -6.35 -26.40 1.27
C MET A 180 -6.04 -26.84 2.71
N PHE A 181 -6.79 -26.36 3.68
CA PHE A 181 -6.60 -26.62 5.10
C PHE A 181 -7.85 -27.34 5.66
N PRO A 182 -7.99 -28.67 5.49
CA PRO A 182 -9.24 -29.39 5.75
C PRO A 182 -9.68 -29.36 7.22
N ASP A 183 -8.77 -29.13 8.15
CA ASP A 183 -9.08 -28.99 9.59
C ASP A 183 -9.55 -27.55 9.94
N ILE A 184 -9.50 -26.64 8.98
CA ILE A 184 -9.95 -25.25 9.11
C ILE A 184 -11.36 -25.12 8.52
N ASN A 185 -12.22 -24.37 9.19
CA ASN A 185 -13.58 -24.09 8.74
C ASN A 185 -13.89 -22.59 8.90
N ILE A 186 -13.40 -21.80 7.94
CA ILE A 186 -13.66 -20.36 7.88
C ILE A 186 -15.03 -20.13 7.22
N SER A 187 -15.81 -19.24 7.81
CA SER A 187 -17.06 -18.70 7.26
C SER A 187 -16.93 -17.21 6.97
N LEU A 188 -17.95 -16.61 6.35
CA LEU A 188 -18.00 -15.15 6.15
C LEU A 188 -17.99 -14.38 7.48
N ASP A 189 -18.59 -14.92 8.52
CA ASP A 189 -18.66 -14.31 9.84
C ASP A 189 -17.30 -14.24 10.54
N ASP A 190 -16.33 -15.04 10.12
CA ASP A 190 -14.96 -15.01 10.64
C ASP A 190 -14.10 -13.93 9.99
N VAL A 191 -14.56 -13.33 8.89
CA VAL A 191 -13.81 -12.29 8.17
C VAL A 191 -13.90 -10.96 8.89
N GLN A 192 -12.77 -10.49 9.40
CA GLN A 192 -12.66 -9.23 10.11
C GLN A 192 -12.54 -8.02 9.19
N SER A 193 -11.91 -8.21 8.03
CA SER A 193 -11.74 -7.18 7.02
C SER A 193 -11.34 -7.76 5.67
N SER A 194 -11.41 -6.93 4.65
CA SER A 194 -10.95 -7.23 3.30
C SER A 194 -10.39 -6.00 2.60
N TRP A 195 -9.62 -6.23 1.56
CA TRP A 195 -9.31 -5.18 0.58
C TRP A 195 -9.25 -5.73 -0.82
N ALA A 196 -9.54 -4.85 -1.77
CA ALA A 196 -9.39 -5.11 -3.19
C ALA A 196 -8.49 -4.05 -3.84
N GLY A 197 -7.74 -4.47 -4.85
CA GLY A 197 -6.87 -3.59 -5.61
C GLY A 197 -6.83 -3.97 -7.08
N LEU A 198 -6.39 -3.02 -7.92
CA LEU A 198 -6.28 -3.21 -9.37
C LEU A 198 -4.84 -3.48 -9.78
N ARG A 199 -4.65 -4.51 -10.63
CA ARG A 199 -3.38 -4.77 -11.32
C ARG A 199 -3.46 -4.18 -12.72
N PRO A 200 -2.61 -3.20 -13.05
CA PRO A 200 -2.52 -2.65 -14.40
C PRO A 200 -1.62 -3.52 -15.27
N LEU A 201 -2.15 -4.59 -15.85
CA LEU A 201 -1.44 -5.46 -16.78
C LEU A 201 -1.34 -4.80 -18.15
N ILE A 202 -0.34 -5.16 -18.95
CA ILE A 202 -0.23 -4.68 -20.32
C ILE A 202 -1.00 -5.64 -21.24
N TYR A 203 -1.99 -5.11 -21.96
CA TYR A 203 -2.78 -5.88 -22.90
C TYR A 203 -1.93 -6.37 -24.07
N GLU A 204 -2.02 -7.67 -24.32
CA GLU A 204 -1.48 -8.33 -25.51
C GLU A 204 -2.61 -9.14 -26.17
N GLU A 205 -2.80 -8.92 -27.47
CA GLU A 205 -3.86 -9.58 -28.23
C GLU A 205 -3.68 -11.11 -28.21
N GLY A 206 -4.78 -11.84 -28.00
CA GLY A 206 -4.79 -13.30 -27.96
C GLY A 206 -4.38 -13.95 -26.65
N LYS A 207 -4.05 -13.16 -25.59
CA LYS A 207 -3.73 -13.69 -24.26
C LYS A 207 -4.87 -13.48 -23.27
N SER A 208 -5.06 -14.45 -22.38
CA SER A 208 -5.94 -14.33 -21.20
C SER A 208 -5.30 -13.45 -20.13
N ALA A 209 -6.07 -12.96 -19.17
CA ALA A 209 -5.59 -12.13 -18.08
C ALA A 209 -4.43 -12.77 -17.28
N SER A 210 -4.49 -14.08 -17.06
CA SER A 210 -3.45 -14.84 -16.35
C SER A 210 -2.14 -14.98 -17.12
N GLU A 211 -2.19 -14.86 -18.44
CA GLU A 211 -1.05 -14.97 -19.36
C GLU A 211 -0.44 -13.63 -19.75
N LEU A 212 -1.11 -12.50 -19.37
CA LEU A 212 -0.61 -11.16 -19.67
C LEU A 212 0.70 -10.88 -18.94
N SER A 213 1.58 -10.17 -19.63
CA SER A 213 2.88 -9.81 -19.08
C SER A 213 2.74 -8.88 -17.88
N ARG A 214 3.45 -9.24 -16.79
CA ARG A 214 3.64 -8.37 -15.63
C ARG A 214 4.90 -7.48 -15.75
N LYS A 215 5.47 -7.39 -16.97
CA LYS A 215 6.55 -6.45 -17.26
C LYS A 215 5.97 -5.03 -17.32
N ASP A 216 6.79 -4.09 -16.96
CA ASP A 216 6.47 -2.68 -17.14
C ASP A 216 6.81 -2.23 -18.57
N GLU A 217 6.06 -1.26 -19.06
CA GLU A 217 6.24 -0.63 -20.35
C GLU A 217 6.41 0.89 -20.20
N ILE A 218 7.31 1.46 -21.01
CA ILE A 218 7.53 2.91 -21.07
C ILE A 218 7.01 3.39 -22.44
N PHE A 219 6.15 4.40 -22.39
CA PHE A 219 5.60 5.06 -23.56
C PHE A 219 6.10 6.50 -23.60
N VAL A 220 6.58 6.94 -24.76
CA VAL A 220 6.96 8.33 -25.02
C VAL A 220 6.10 8.85 -26.15
N SER A 221 5.28 9.86 -25.86
CA SER A 221 4.42 10.46 -26.87
C SER A 221 5.20 11.41 -27.79
N GLU A 222 4.60 11.81 -28.91
CA GLU A 222 5.13 12.84 -29.80
C GLU A 222 5.29 14.19 -29.08
N THR A 223 4.44 14.46 -28.09
CA THR A 223 4.50 15.64 -27.23
C THR A 223 5.49 15.52 -26.06
N GLU A 224 6.30 14.45 -26.04
CA GLU A 224 7.29 14.12 -25.01
C GLU A 224 6.74 13.80 -23.61
N LEU A 225 5.43 13.55 -23.44
CA LEU A 225 4.92 12.94 -22.22
C LEU A 225 5.51 11.53 -22.08
N ILE A 226 6.14 11.25 -20.94
CA ILE A 226 6.69 9.94 -20.62
C ILE A 226 5.70 9.23 -19.70
N SER A 227 5.21 8.06 -20.09
CA SER A 227 4.31 7.25 -19.27
C SER A 227 4.95 5.92 -18.94
N ILE A 228 4.77 5.42 -17.72
CA ILE A 228 5.16 4.07 -17.32
C ILE A 228 3.97 3.34 -16.73
N ALA A 229 3.78 2.09 -17.10
CA ALA A 229 2.69 1.26 -16.62
C ALA A 229 3.09 -0.22 -16.50
N GLY A 230 2.34 -0.99 -15.73
CA GLY A 230 2.62 -2.39 -15.47
C GLY A 230 3.71 -2.59 -14.41
N GLY A 231 4.33 -3.78 -14.45
CA GLY A 231 5.38 -4.15 -13.50
C GLY A 231 4.85 -4.64 -12.15
N LYS A 232 5.78 -5.06 -11.30
CA LYS A 232 5.51 -5.43 -9.91
C LYS A 232 6.05 -4.35 -8.98
N LEU A 233 5.37 -4.13 -7.84
CA LEU A 233 5.82 -3.18 -6.82
C LEU A 233 7.28 -3.41 -6.42
N THR A 234 7.71 -4.66 -6.24
CA THR A 234 9.10 -5.00 -5.89
C THR A 234 10.14 -4.55 -6.92
N GLY A 235 9.73 -4.24 -8.14
CA GLY A 235 10.56 -3.67 -9.21
C GLY A 235 10.65 -2.14 -9.22
N TYR A 236 9.94 -1.45 -8.30
CA TYR A 236 9.73 0.00 -8.34
C TYR A 236 11.02 0.82 -8.55
N ARG A 237 12.10 0.47 -7.84
CA ARG A 237 13.37 1.19 -7.92
C ARG A 237 13.99 1.11 -9.32
N LYS A 238 14.00 -0.10 -9.92
CA LYS A 238 14.52 -0.28 -11.29
C LYS A 238 13.61 0.32 -12.36
N MET A 239 12.31 0.36 -12.12
CA MET A 239 11.36 1.06 -12.99
C MET A 239 11.63 2.57 -12.97
N ALA A 240 11.79 3.15 -11.78
CA ALA A 240 12.13 4.56 -11.60
C ALA A 240 13.50 4.90 -12.21
N GLU A 241 14.53 4.06 -11.99
CA GLU A 241 15.86 4.20 -12.56
C GLU A 241 15.78 4.37 -14.08
N ARG A 242 15.06 3.49 -14.80
CA ARG A 242 14.94 3.57 -16.27
C ARG A 242 14.24 4.84 -16.76
N ILE A 243 13.24 5.32 -16.00
CA ILE A 243 12.57 6.59 -16.34
C ILE A 243 13.50 7.76 -16.12
N VAL A 244 14.23 7.79 -15.01
CA VAL A 244 15.16 8.87 -14.70
C VAL A 244 16.32 8.91 -15.70
N ASP A 245 16.87 7.76 -16.07
CA ASP A 245 17.89 7.66 -17.12
C ASP A 245 17.39 8.19 -18.47
N LEU A 246 16.15 7.87 -18.83
CA LEU A 246 15.53 8.37 -20.06
C LEU A 246 15.37 9.91 -20.01
N VAL A 247 14.91 10.44 -18.89
CA VAL A 247 14.77 11.90 -18.68
C VAL A 247 16.13 12.57 -18.70
N ALA A 248 17.12 12.04 -17.99
CA ALA A 248 18.49 12.56 -17.95
C ALA A 248 19.11 12.63 -19.35
N LYS A 249 18.96 11.57 -20.14
CA LYS A 249 19.44 11.52 -21.54
C LYS A 249 18.75 12.54 -22.43
N LYS A 250 17.42 12.72 -22.30
CA LYS A 250 16.67 13.74 -23.04
C LYS A 250 17.08 15.14 -22.61
N TYR A 251 17.28 15.34 -21.32
CA TYR A 251 17.70 16.63 -20.74
C TYR A 251 19.10 17.02 -21.21
N ASN A 252 20.07 16.08 -21.17
CA ASN A 252 21.42 16.29 -21.66
C ASN A 252 21.40 16.75 -23.13
N ARG A 253 20.68 16.04 -24.01
CA ARG A 253 20.58 16.37 -25.44
C ARG A 253 20.00 17.77 -25.70
N ARG A 254 19.14 18.27 -24.81
CA ARG A 254 18.46 19.57 -25.01
C ARG A 254 19.19 20.73 -24.35
N PHE A 255 19.77 20.50 -23.18
CA PHE A 255 20.32 21.56 -22.33
C PHE A 255 21.82 21.44 -22.11
N ASP A 256 22.47 20.46 -22.75
CA ASP A 256 23.91 20.17 -22.61
C ASP A 256 24.35 20.07 -21.14
N LYS A 257 23.57 19.31 -20.34
CA LYS A 257 23.83 19.08 -18.91
C LYS A 257 23.87 17.59 -18.61
N GLU A 258 24.99 17.15 -18.11
CA GLU A 258 25.18 15.78 -17.63
C GLU A 258 24.71 15.62 -16.18
N PHE A 259 24.31 14.41 -15.83
CA PHE A 259 23.94 14.00 -14.48
C PHE A 259 24.84 12.86 -14.02
N GLU A 260 25.04 12.78 -12.72
CA GLU A 260 25.74 11.63 -12.11
C GLU A 260 24.94 10.35 -12.27
N ASP A 261 25.62 9.21 -12.14
CA ASP A 261 25.00 7.89 -12.10
C ASP A 261 24.03 7.74 -10.93
N ILE A 262 23.02 6.91 -11.10
CA ILE A 262 22.01 6.65 -10.09
C ILE A 262 22.60 5.94 -8.87
N LYS A 263 22.36 6.49 -7.68
CA LYS A 263 22.82 5.97 -6.39
C LYS A 263 21.70 5.38 -5.53
N THR A 264 20.49 5.26 -6.04
CA THR A 264 19.30 4.85 -5.26
C THR A 264 19.39 3.46 -4.63
N LYS A 265 20.31 2.61 -5.09
CA LYS A 265 20.58 1.29 -4.48
C LYS A 265 21.21 1.42 -3.09
N GLU A 266 21.94 2.50 -2.85
CA GLU A 266 22.72 2.74 -1.64
C GLU A 266 21.98 3.64 -0.64
N ILE A 267 20.87 4.24 -1.06
CA ILE A 267 20.07 5.11 -0.21
C ILE A 267 19.30 4.27 0.80
N VAL A 268 19.50 4.56 2.06
CA VAL A 268 18.72 4.01 3.17
C VAL A 268 17.41 4.78 3.26
N LEU A 269 16.29 4.06 3.20
CA LEU A 269 14.97 4.67 3.33
C LEU A 269 14.75 5.21 4.75
N SER A 270 13.92 6.23 4.86
CA SER A 270 13.50 6.82 6.13
C SER A 270 13.06 5.73 7.11
N GLY A 271 13.52 5.79 8.35
CA GLY A 271 13.28 4.75 9.37
C GLY A 271 14.08 3.46 9.21
N GLY A 272 14.70 3.20 8.06
CA GLY A 272 15.35 1.92 7.72
C GLY A 272 16.82 1.79 8.13
N ALA A 273 17.37 2.68 8.96
CA ALA A 273 18.80 2.69 9.34
C ALA A 273 19.19 1.53 10.28
N PHE A 274 19.01 0.30 9.81
CA PHE A 274 19.45 -0.93 10.49
C PHE A 274 20.53 -1.63 9.68
N LYS A 275 21.55 -2.14 10.35
CA LYS A 275 22.65 -2.88 9.72
C LYS A 275 22.20 -4.27 9.22
N ASN A 276 21.32 -4.92 9.96
CA ASN A 276 20.83 -6.26 9.69
C ASN A 276 19.58 -6.59 10.53
N SER A 277 19.00 -7.77 10.30
CA SER A 277 17.81 -8.26 11.01
C SER A 277 18.02 -8.43 12.53
N SER A 278 19.25 -8.74 12.98
CA SER A 278 19.54 -8.85 14.41
C SER A 278 19.45 -7.50 15.11
N GLU A 279 19.84 -6.41 14.45
CA GLU A 279 19.67 -5.05 14.99
C GLU A 279 18.19 -4.67 15.06
N VAL A 280 17.37 -5.04 14.06
CA VAL A 280 15.91 -4.84 14.12
C VAL A 280 15.33 -5.54 15.35
N LYS A 281 15.73 -6.80 15.60
CA LYS A 281 15.28 -7.57 16.77
C LYS A 281 15.68 -6.88 18.08
N SER A 282 16.97 -6.54 18.22
CA SER A 282 17.48 -5.88 19.45
C SER A 282 16.78 -4.52 19.67
N TYR A 283 16.54 -3.76 18.61
CA TYR A 283 15.80 -2.50 18.69
C TYR A 283 14.35 -2.73 19.12
N THR A 284 13.68 -3.76 18.57
CA THR A 284 12.33 -4.14 18.98
C THR A 284 12.29 -4.55 20.46
N ASP A 285 13.32 -5.28 20.95
CA ASP A 285 13.42 -5.64 22.36
C ASP A 285 13.57 -4.40 23.25
N ALA A 286 14.35 -3.40 22.83
CA ALA A 286 14.52 -2.14 23.54
C ALA A 286 13.21 -1.33 23.59
N ILE A 287 12.47 -1.25 22.45
CA ILE A 287 11.15 -0.60 22.38
C ILE A 287 10.17 -1.31 23.29
N GLN A 288 10.12 -2.66 23.27
CA GLN A 288 9.25 -3.43 24.16
C GLN A 288 9.52 -3.10 25.64
N ASN A 289 10.78 -3.09 26.07
CA ASN A 289 11.13 -2.77 27.45
C ASN A 289 10.65 -1.38 27.84
N ARG A 290 10.77 -0.40 26.93
CA ARG A 290 10.30 0.99 27.18
C ARG A 290 8.79 1.09 27.34
N ILE A 291 8.01 0.41 26.48
CA ILE A 291 6.54 0.52 26.50
C ILE A 291 5.87 -0.48 27.45
N ALA A 292 6.57 -1.49 27.93
CA ALA A 292 6.04 -2.45 28.92
C ALA A 292 5.68 -1.78 30.25
N GLU A 293 6.34 -0.68 30.60
CA GLU A 293 6.06 0.11 31.81
C GLU A 293 4.64 0.73 31.82
N VAL A 294 4.00 0.79 30.64
CA VAL A 294 2.65 1.34 30.43
C VAL A 294 1.70 0.32 29.78
N ASP A 295 1.89 -0.97 30.09
CA ASP A 295 1.03 -2.11 29.72
C ASP A 295 0.93 -2.43 28.22
N PHE A 296 1.90 -2.00 27.38
CA PHE A 296 1.99 -2.45 26.00
C PHE A 296 2.78 -3.76 25.87
N THR A 297 2.42 -4.56 24.89
CA THR A 297 2.93 -5.91 24.67
C THR A 297 4.07 -5.96 23.64
N ARG A 298 4.67 -7.14 23.46
CA ARG A 298 5.61 -7.41 22.37
C ARG A 298 5.01 -7.14 20.99
N ILE A 299 3.74 -7.45 20.77
CA ILE A 299 3.06 -7.24 19.49
C ILE A 299 2.97 -5.73 19.18
N ASP A 300 2.77 -4.89 20.20
CA ASP A 300 2.73 -3.43 20.02
C ASP A 300 4.11 -2.88 19.65
N ALA A 301 5.17 -3.40 20.27
CA ALA A 301 6.55 -3.03 19.91
C ALA A 301 6.89 -3.45 18.47
N GLU A 302 6.51 -4.66 18.07
CA GLU A 302 6.70 -5.15 16.69
C GLU A 302 5.91 -4.32 15.69
N TYR A 303 4.66 -3.96 16.02
CA TYR A 303 3.85 -3.08 15.19
C TYR A 303 4.54 -1.72 14.98
N LEU A 304 5.00 -1.06 16.03
CA LEU A 304 5.67 0.23 15.93
C LEU A 304 6.96 0.13 15.10
N VAL A 305 7.81 -0.83 15.41
CA VAL A 305 9.11 -0.97 14.71
C VAL A 305 8.94 -1.38 13.24
N HIS A 306 8.00 -2.27 12.93
CA HIS A 306 7.75 -2.69 11.55
C HIS A 306 7.10 -1.59 10.70
N ASN A 307 6.29 -0.70 11.30
CA ASN A 307 5.69 0.41 10.56
C ASN A 307 6.62 1.62 10.44
N TYR A 308 7.39 1.93 11.46
CA TYR A 308 8.10 3.22 11.55
C TYR A 308 9.63 3.08 11.65
N GLY A 309 10.14 1.87 11.86
CA GLY A 309 11.59 1.65 12.03
C GLY A 309 12.16 2.51 13.14
N LYS A 310 13.31 3.15 12.90
CA LYS A 310 13.97 4.07 13.85
C LYS A 310 13.14 5.33 14.17
N GLN A 311 12.13 5.68 13.36
CA GLN A 311 11.23 6.79 13.64
C GLN A 311 10.25 6.48 14.79
N THR A 312 10.19 5.23 15.26
CA THR A 312 9.50 4.86 16.51
C THR A 312 9.95 5.73 17.67
N ASP A 313 11.22 6.13 17.74
CA ASP A 313 11.72 7.01 18.80
C ASP A 313 11.04 8.39 18.80
N ILE A 314 10.72 8.94 17.62
CA ILE A 314 10.02 10.23 17.48
C ILE A 314 8.59 10.11 18.01
N ILE A 315 7.91 8.99 17.68
CA ILE A 315 6.56 8.71 18.15
C ILE A 315 6.54 8.56 19.68
N LEU A 316 7.50 7.79 20.23
CA LEU A 316 7.58 7.56 21.66
C LEU A 316 8.01 8.82 22.44
N GLN A 317 8.84 9.67 21.87
CA GLN A 317 9.12 10.98 22.46
C GLN A 317 7.84 11.82 22.51
N LYS A 318 7.06 11.85 21.42
CA LYS A 318 5.77 12.53 21.42
C LYS A 318 4.80 11.93 22.41
N PHE A 319 4.77 10.61 22.54
CA PHE A 319 3.98 9.90 23.54
C PHE A 319 4.32 10.39 24.95
N ASP A 320 5.60 10.51 25.30
CA ASP A 320 6.01 10.99 26.64
C ASP A 320 5.52 12.43 26.92
N ASP A 321 5.53 13.31 25.91
CA ASP A 321 5.09 14.71 26.01
C ASP A 321 3.57 14.88 26.18
N ILE A 322 2.77 13.87 25.80
CA ILE A 322 1.30 13.95 25.85
C ILE A 322 0.82 13.64 27.27
N MET A 323 0.02 14.55 27.84
CA MET A 323 -0.71 14.30 29.09
C MET A 323 -2.06 13.64 28.76
N HIS A 324 -2.21 12.37 29.11
CA HIS A 324 -3.44 11.60 28.91
C HIS A 324 -3.47 10.40 29.86
N ASP A 325 -4.62 10.13 30.49
CA ASP A 325 -4.75 9.05 31.48
C ASP A 325 -4.84 7.66 30.83
N ASN A 326 -5.45 7.58 29.65
CA ASN A 326 -5.56 6.33 28.88
C ASN A 326 -4.33 6.17 27.98
N MET A 327 -3.50 5.17 28.27
CA MET A 327 -2.24 4.94 27.56
C MET A 327 -2.44 4.53 26.08
N GLN A 328 -3.53 3.83 25.77
CA GLN A 328 -3.84 3.46 24.38
C GLN A 328 -4.23 4.71 23.55
N GLU A 329 -5.09 5.58 24.08
CA GLU A 329 -5.43 6.85 23.45
C GLU A 329 -4.22 7.78 23.33
N LYS A 330 -3.35 7.79 24.34
CA LYS A 330 -2.09 8.52 24.33
C LYS A 330 -1.18 8.08 23.18
N MET A 331 -1.04 6.77 22.95
CA MET A 331 -0.26 6.21 21.84
C MET A 331 -0.90 6.55 20.48
N ILE A 332 -2.21 6.37 20.34
CA ILE A 332 -2.94 6.73 19.12
C ILE A 332 -2.76 8.23 18.81
N LYS A 333 -2.82 9.09 19.82
CA LYS A 333 -2.59 10.53 19.65
C LYS A 333 -1.18 10.85 19.16
N ALA A 334 -0.16 10.15 19.67
CA ALA A 334 1.22 10.29 19.22
C ALA A 334 1.38 9.82 17.76
N GLU A 335 0.75 8.71 17.37
CA GLU A 335 0.75 8.23 15.98
C GLU A 335 -0.02 9.16 15.03
N VAL A 336 -1.17 9.71 15.45
CA VAL A 336 -1.93 10.71 14.66
C VAL A 336 -1.09 11.96 14.45
N TRP A 337 -0.45 12.47 15.53
CA TRP A 337 0.46 13.59 15.39
C TRP A 337 1.60 13.31 14.40
N PHE A 338 2.20 12.13 14.46
CA PHE A 338 3.25 11.73 13.54
C PHE A 338 2.73 11.65 12.10
N ALA A 339 1.57 11.02 11.89
CA ALA A 339 0.96 10.91 10.57
C ALA A 339 0.63 12.27 9.93
N ILE A 340 0.20 13.25 10.74
CA ILE A 340 -0.08 14.62 10.26
C ILE A 340 1.22 15.34 9.93
N ASN A 341 2.22 15.33 10.83
CA ASN A 341 3.39 16.20 10.73
C ASN A 341 4.50 15.63 9.84
N TYR A 342 4.56 14.29 9.67
CA TYR A 342 5.65 13.61 8.93
C TYR A 342 5.15 12.83 7.71
N GLU A 343 3.84 12.59 7.59
CA GLU A 343 3.31 11.70 6.56
C GLU A 343 2.11 12.27 5.80
N MET A 344 1.86 13.58 5.92
CA MET A 344 0.82 14.31 5.17
C MET A 344 -0.58 13.69 5.30
N ALA A 345 -0.91 13.08 6.44
CA ALA A 345 -2.27 12.60 6.68
C ALA A 345 -3.19 13.80 6.95
N THR A 346 -4.31 13.87 6.25
CA THR A 346 -5.25 15.00 6.33
C THR A 346 -6.60 14.61 6.95
N ASN A 347 -6.85 13.33 7.14
CA ASN A 347 -8.11 12.82 7.65
C ASN A 347 -7.98 11.44 8.32
N PRO A 348 -8.99 10.97 9.08
CA PRO A 348 -8.96 9.67 9.74
C PRO A 348 -8.83 8.46 8.80
N THR A 349 -9.34 8.56 7.57
CA THR A 349 -9.21 7.49 6.57
C THR A 349 -7.75 7.30 6.15
N ASP A 350 -7.00 8.40 5.96
CA ASP A 350 -5.57 8.35 5.74
C ASP A 350 -4.86 7.61 6.87
N PHE A 351 -5.16 7.98 8.11
CA PHE A 351 -4.53 7.39 9.29
C PHE A 351 -4.81 5.88 9.37
N PHE A 352 -6.07 5.49 9.40
CA PHE A 352 -6.44 4.08 9.62
C PHE A 352 -6.13 3.17 8.45
N MET A 353 -6.24 3.66 7.22
CA MET A 353 -6.11 2.86 6.00
C MET A 353 -4.69 2.94 5.40
N ARG A 354 -4.19 4.18 5.21
CA ARG A 354 -3.02 4.46 4.37
C ARG A 354 -1.72 4.69 5.15
N ARG A 355 -1.78 4.92 6.47
CA ARG A 355 -0.60 5.14 7.32
C ARG A 355 -0.36 3.99 8.27
N THR A 356 -1.38 3.51 8.95
CA THR A 356 -1.25 2.46 9.97
C THR A 356 -1.72 1.08 9.51
N GLY A 357 -2.53 1.01 8.46
CA GLY A 357 -3.14 -0.25 7.99
C GLY A 357 -4.12 -0.88 9.00
N ARG A 358 -4.50 -0.16 10.07
CA ARG A 358 -5.38 -0.68 11.13
C ARG A 358 -6.73 -1.11 10.59
N LEU A 359 -7.25 -0.43 9.54
CA LEU A 359 -8.51 -0.79 8.91
C LEU A 359 -8.52 -2.25 8.45
N PHE A 360 -7.38 -2.76 8.01
CA PHE A 360 -7.26 -4.13 7.49
C PHE A 360 -6.72 -5.12 8.51
N PHE A 361 -5.76 -4.71 9.35
CA PHE A 361 -5.02 -5.64 10.21
C PHE A 361 -5.31 -5.50 11.71
N ASN A 362 -6.15 -4.54 12.08
CA ASN A 362 -6.63 -4.32 13.45
C ASN A 362 -7.95 -3.55 13.45
N SER A 363 -8.98 -4.11 12.83
CA SER A 363 -10.31 -3.48 12.69
C SER A 363 -10.96 -3.16 14.03
N GLU A 364 -10.70 -3.94 15.07
CA GLU A 364 -11.15 -3.69 16.43
C GLU A 364 -10.67 -2.32 16.94
N SER A 365 -9.39 -2.02 16.74
CA SER A 365 -8.80 -0.70 17.09
C SER A 365 -9.47 0.45 16.33
N VAL A 366 -9.91 0.24 15.08
CA VAL A 366 -10.65 1.27 14.32
C VAL A 366 -12.01 1.52 14.98
N HIS A 367 -12.75 0.47 15.33
CA HIS A 367 -14.03 0.61 16.01
C HIS A 367 -13.91 1.32 17.34
N GLN A 368 -12.87 1.00 18.11
CA GLN A 368 -12.59 1.59 19.42
C GLN A 368 -12.21 3.07 19.31
N PHE A 369 -11.31 3.43 18.40
CA PHE A 369 -10.68 4.76 18.39
C PHE A 369 -11.17 5.72 17.30
N LYS A 370 -12.09 5.32 16.40
CA LYS A 370 -12.55 6.16 15.27
C LYS A 370 -13.03 7.55 15.67
N ASN A 371 -13.76 7.67 16.77
CA ASN A 371 -14.27 8.95 17.23
C ASN A 371 -13.16 9.80 17.89
N PHE A 372 -12.25 9.17 18.61
CA PHE A 372 -11.09 9.83 19.21
C PHE A 372 -10.17 10.38 18.10
N VAL A 373 -9.81 9.58 17.11
CA VAL A 373 -8.99 9.99 15.96
C VAL A 373 -9.67 11.12 15.18
N LEU A 374 -10.99 11.02 14.93
CA LEU A 374 -11.75 12.09 14.29
C LEU A 374 -11.64 13.42 15.05
N SER A 375 -11.71 13.37 16.38
CA SER A 375 -11.55 14.53 17.25
C SER A 375 -10.14 15.14 17.19
N GLU A 376 -9.10 14.30 17.12
CA GLU A 376 -7.71 14.78 16.98
C GLU A 376 -7.50 15.49 15.64
N PHE A 377 -8.00 14.94 14.52
CA PHE A 377 -7.94 15.60 13.21
C PHE A 377 -8.76 16.90 13.21
N LYS A 378 -9.99 16.89 13.75
CA LYS A 378 -10.80 18.10 13.89
C LYS A 378 -10.05 19.20 14.63
N THR A 379 -9.36 18.85 15.71
CA THR A 379 -8.58 19.82 16.50
C THR A 379 -7.37 20.32 15.71
N ALA A 380 -6.62 19.42 15.09
CA ALA A 380 -5.40 19.76 14.34
C ALA A 380 -5.67 20.69 13.15
N PHE A 381 -6.78 20.47 12.43
CA PHE A 381 -7.15 21.23 11.23
C PHE A 381 -8.25 22.26 11.45
N SER A 382 -8.70 22.44 12.71
CA SER A 382 -9.77 23.39 13.08
C SER A 382 -11.05 23.22 12.25
N TRP A 383 -11.48 21.95 12.01
CA TRP A 383 -12.64 21.65 11.19
C TRP A 383 -13.95 22.18 11.77
N ASP A 384 -14.79 22.69 10.91
CA ASP A 384 -16.19 22.95 11.24
C ASP A 384 -17.02 21.67 11.39
N ILE A 385 -18.28 21.81 11.76
CA ILE A 385 -19.19 20.67 11.94
C ILE A 385 -19.39 19.91 10.64
N LYS A 386 -19.59 20.62 9.53
CA LYS A 386 -19.86 20.02 8.22
C LYS A 386 -18.68 19.18 7.71
N THR A 387 -17.46 19.71 7.80
CA THR A 387 -16.22 19.02 7.45
C THR A 387 -16.02 17.78 8.31
N THR A 388 -16.26 17.89 9.62
CA THR A 388 -16.19 16.76 10.55
C THR A 388 -17.17 15.64 10.19
N GLU A 389 -18.42 15.99 9.85
CA GLU A 389 -19.44 15.02 9.45
C GLU A 389 -19.08 14.33 8.11
N ASN A 390 -18.49 15.07 7.16
CA ASN A 390 -18.06 14.52 5.89
C ASN A 390 -16.96 13.45 6.10
N HIS A 391 -15.93 13.74 6.88
CA HIS A 391 -14.88 12.77 7.18
C HIS A 391 -15.39 11.59 8.03
N GLN A 392 -16.38 11.81 8.89
CA GLN A 392 -17.02 10.71 9.61
C GLN A 392 -17.79 9.79 8.66
N LYS A 393 -18.51 10.34 7.68
CA LYS A 393 -19.22 9.56 6.64
C LYS A 393 -18.24 8.80 5.76
N GLU A 394 -17.17 9.45 5.33
CA GLU A 394 -16.11 8.83 4.55
C GLU A 394 -15.50 7.63 5.29
N LEU A 395 -15.07 7.81 6.54
CA LEU A 395 -14.52 6.72 7.34
C LEU A 395 -15.51 5.56 7.51
N LYS A 396 -16.78 5.87 7.78
CA LYS A 396 -17.84 4.84 7.88
C LYS A 396 -18.02 4.07 6.57
N HIS A 397 -17.93 4.75 5.43
CA HIS A 397 -18.01 4.12 4.12
C HIS A 397 -16.85 3.12 3.93
N TYR A 398 -15.60 3.51 4.19
CA TYR A 398 -14.46 2.60 4.07
C TYR A 398 -14.48 1.44 5.06
N ILE A 399 -14.98 1.66 6.29
CA ILE A 399 -15.20 0.57 7.24
C ILE A 399 -16.22 -0.42 6.66
N LYS A 400 -17.35 0.07 6.13
CA LYS A 400 -18.35 -0.79 5.48
C LYS A 400 -17.76 -1.57 4.31
N MET A 401 -17.05 -0.91 3.40
CA MET A 401 -16.38 -1.57 2.27
C MET A 401 -15.41 -2.68 2.69
N ALA A 402 -14.70 -2.48 3.79
CA ALA A 402 -13.74 -3.47 4.29
C ALA A 402 -14.40 -4.67 4.99
N THR A 403 -15.64 -4.52 5.50
CA THR A 403 -16.27 -5.51 6.40
C THR A 403 -17.58 -6.11 5.88
N THR A 404 -18.12 -5.65 4.74
CA THR A 404 -19.36 -6.17 4.16
C THR A 404 -19.17 -6.56 2.70
N PHE A 405 -19.86 -7.60 2.27
CA PHE A 405 -19.76 -8.18 0.92
C PHE A 405 -21.13 -8.16 0.26
N GLU A 406 -21.35 -7.20 -0.64
CA GLU A 406 -22.60 -7.06 -1.42
C GLU A 406 -22.44 -7.54 -2.86
#